data_8c9f51c3609a9079de0d9508094c3055
#
_entry.id   8c9f51c3609a9079de0d9508094c3055
#
_cell.length_a   1.000
_cell.length_b   1.000
_cell.length_c   1.000
_cell.angle_alpha   90.00
_cell.angle_beta   90.00
_cell.angle_gamma   90.00
#
_symmetry.space_group_name_H-M   'P 1'
#
loop_
_entity.id
_entity.type
_entity.pdbx_description
1 polymer ?
#
loop_
_entity_poly.entity_id
_entity_poly.type
_entity_poly.pdbx_seq_one_letter_code
_entity_poly.pdbx_strand_id
1 'polypeptide(L)'
;MALILTLLLLNFHPNEDWGATGHRVIAEVANKYLTDNSNEKIIKILNGETLVNASTYADDIKSDSRYDSFYDWHFLNMELDDNYEDIDPSEKGDVFIAINKCIDILESDSASDSDKSFYLKLLVHFVGDLHQPLHIGRYEDRGANRVYVKWFGRNSNLHRVWDSDMINSYNMSYSELAINLPNPDFLVFTKEAEGFKRGDVLDWVNEIHSYTNQIYAGVSVDDKLGYEYQYKNFGTVKELLLIGGIRLAKILNYLFD
;
A
#
# COMPACT_ATOMS: atom_id res chain seq x y z
N MET A 1 11.22 49.37 -20.46
CA MET A 1 11.20 48.55 -19.22
C MET A 1 10.46 47.26 -19.54
N ALA A 2 11.18 46.17 -19.70
CA ALA A 2 10.59 44.84 -19.92
C ALA A 2 10.37 44.19 -18.56
N LEU A 3 9.12 43.85 -18.25
CA LEU A 3 8.74 43.15 -17.02
C LEU A 3 9.04 41.66 -17.23
N ILE A 4 10.12 41.16 -16.61
CA ILE A 4 10.41 39.72 -16.56
C ILE A 4 9.50 39.08 -15.51
N LEU A 5 8.47 38.41 -16.01
CA LEU A 5 7.57 37.58 -15.16
C LEU A 5 8.31 36.27 -14.87
N THR A 6 8.94 36.20 -13.69
CA THR A 6 9.58 34.96 -13.21
C THR A 6 8.45 34.01 -12.77
N LEU A 7 8.11 33.03 -13.61
CA LEU A 7 7.20 31.95 -13.26
C LEU A 7 7.93 31.06 -12.25
N LEU A 8 7.62 31.19 -10.97
CA LEU A 8 7.97 30.21 -9.93
C LEU A 8 7.15 28.95 -10.23
N LEU A 9 7.76 27.96 -10.87
CA LEU A 9 7.24 26.61 -10.91
C LEU A 9 7.37 26.04 -9.49
N LEU A 10 6.29 26.17 -8.72
CA LEU A 10 6.10 25.36 -7.51
C LEU A 10 6.03 23.90 -7.97
N ASN A 11 7.12 23.18 -7.79
CA ASN A 11 7.11 21.73 -7.88
C ASN A 11 6.27 21.23 -6.70
N PHE A 12 4.98 21.08 -6.92
CA PHE A 12 4.16 20.24 -6.07
C PHE A 12 4.68 18.82 -6.29
N HIS A 13 5.40 18.28 -5.33
CA HIS A 13 5.61 16.87 -5.19
C HIS A 13 4.42 16.38 -4.37
N PRO A 14 3.42 15.71 -4.96
CA PRO A 14 2.43 15.01 -4.16
C PRO A 14 3.18 13.94 -3.39
N ASN A 15 2.88 13.79 -2.11
CA ASN A 15 3.33 12.69 -1.28
C ASN A 15 2.91 11.38 -1.95
N GLU A 16 3.83 10.43 -2.03
CA GLU A 16 3.72 9.25 -2.88
C GLU A 16 3.76 8.02 -1.99
N ASP A 17 2.59 7.51 -1.69
CA ASP A 17 2.34 6.16 -1.22
C ASP A 17 1.76 5.36 -2.38
N TRP A 18 1.49 4.04 -2.27
CA TRP A 18 0.76 3.36 -3.36
C TRP A 18 -0.19 4.38 -3.95
N GLY A 19 0.11 4.88 -5.12
CA GLY A 19 -0.70 5.95 -5.70
C GLY A 19 -2.16 5.53 -5.66
N ALA A 20 -3.08 6.47 -5.57
CA ALA A 20 -4.51 6.23 -5.36
C ALA A 20 -5.09 5.10 -6.25
N THR A 21 -4.47 4.83 -7.41
CA THR A 21 -4.85 3.72 -8.29
C THR A 21 -4.55 2.37 -7.66
N GLY A 22 -3.38 2.18 -7.05
CA GLY A 22 -2.99 0.92 -6.41
C GLY A 22 -3.90 0.56 -5.24
N HIS A 23 -4.15 1.52 -4.33
CA HIS A 23 -5.08 1.32 -3.22
C HIS A 23 -6.49 0.94 -3.68
N ARG A 24 -7.00 1.61 -4.72
CA ARG A 24 -8.31 1.28 -5.30
C ARG A 24 -8.35 -0.09 -5.93
N VAL A 25 -7.27 -0.54 -6.57
CA VAL A 25 -7.16 -1.91 -7.11
C VAL A 25 -7.24 -2.94 -6.00
N ILE A 26 -6.47 -2.75 -4.92
CA ILE A 26 -6.46 -3.64 -3.75
C ILE A 26 -7.86 -3.74 -3.12
N ALA A 27 -8.53 -2.61 -2.92
CA ALA A 27 -9.89 -2.58 -2.38
C ALA A 27 -10.91 -3.22 -3.33
N GLU A 28 -10.80 -3.02 -4.64
CA GLU A 28 -11.67 -3.64 -5.65
C GLU A 28 -11.45 -5.16 -5.72
N VAL A 29 -10.22 -5.63 -5.56
CA VAL A 29 -9.92 -7.06 -5.41
C VAL A 29 -10.54 -7.59 -4.13
N ALA A 30 -10.35 -6.91 -3.00
CA ALA A 30 -10.91 -7.35 -1.72
C ALA A 30 -12.44 -7.53 -1.81
N ASN A 31 -13.16 -6.61 -2.44
CA ASN A 31 -14.61 -6.71 -2.64
C ASN A 31 -15.04 -8.03 -3.28
N LYS A 32 -14.23 -8.62 -4.16
CA LYS A 32 -14.54 -9.89 -4.83
C LYS A 32 -14.44 -11.12 -3.91
N TYR A 33 -13.73 -10.99 -2.81
CA TYR A 33 -13.46 -12.08 -1.86
C TYR A 33 -14.13 -11.89 -0.50
N LEU A 34 -14.90 -10.81 -0.32
CA LEU A 34 -15.75 -10.63 0.86
C LEU A 34 -16.91 -11.61 0.85
N THR A 35 -17.27 -12.13 2.05
CA THR A 35 -18.56 -12.80 2.26
C THR A 35 -19.69 -11.76 2.20
N ASP A 36 -20.90 -12.22 1.89
CA ASP A 36 -22.07 -11.33 1.87
C ASP A 36 -22.27 -10.64 3.24
N ASN A 37 -22.08 -11.38 4.35
CA ASN A 37 -22.21 -10.84 5.70
C ASN A 37 -21.16 -9.75 5.99
N SER A 38 -19.88 -10.01 5.65
CA SER A 38 -18.82 -9.02 5.81
C SER A 38 -19.08 -7.76 4.98
N ASN A 39 -19.50 -7.92 3.73
CA ASN A 39 -19.82 -6.79 2.86
C ASN A 39 -20.96 -5.92 3.40
N GLU A 40 -22.06 -6.52 3.89
CA GLU A 40 -23.17 -5.78 4.49
C GLU A 40 -22.73 -4.99 5.73
N LYS A 41 -21.93 -5.61 6.63
CA LYS A 41 -21.41 -4.93 7.82
C LYS A 41 -20.47 -3.78 7.48
N ILE A 42 -19.56 -3.97 6.51
CA ILE A 42 -18.63 -2.94 6.03
C ILE A 42 -19.38 -1.73 5.48
N ILE A 43 -20.36 -1.96 4.60
CA ILE A 43 -21.20 -0.89 4.05
C ILE A 43 -21.88 -0.08 5.17
N LYS A 44 -22.37 -0.76 6.21
CA LYS A 44 -23.00 -0.12 7.36
C LYS A 44 -22.00 0.71 8.16
N ILE A 45 -20.81 0.18 8.46
CA ILE A 45 -19.74 0.88 9.21
C ILE A 45 -19.26 2.12 8.43
N LEU A 46 -19.14 2.02 7.11
CA LEU A 46 -18.72 3.10 6.23
C LEU A 46 -19.87 4.06 5.86
N ASN A 47 -21.07 3.89 6.43
CA ASN A 47 -22.24 4.73 6.13
C ASN A 47 -22.58 4.81 4.63
N GLY A 48 -22.41 3.72 3.91
CA GLY A 48 -22.67 3.61 2.46
C GLY A 48 -21.49 4.04 1.56
N GLU A 49 -20.37 4.47 2.11
CA GLU A 49 -19.13 4.67 1.36
C GLU A 49 -18.57 3.33 0.89
N THR A 50 -18.05 3.27 -0.35
CA THR A 50 -17.45 2.04 -0.88
C THR A 50 -16.07 1.81 -0.30
N LEU A 51 -15.66 0.54 -0.18
CA LEU A 51 -14.31 0.17 0.25
C LEU A 51 -13.23 0.80 -0.66
N VAL A 52 -13.51 0.87 -1.97
CA VAL A 52 -12.64 1.51 -2.96
C VAL A 52 -12.44 3.01 -2.68
N ASN A 53 -13.52 3.72 -2.30
CA ASN A 53 -13.39 5.13 -1.96
C ASN A 53 -12.65 5.32 -0.62
N ALA A 54 -12.93 4.47 0.36
CA ALA A 54 -12.29 4.48 1.67
C ALA A 54 -10.77 4.19 1.60
N SER A 55 -10.30 3.49 0.55
CA SER A 55 -8.92 3.03 0.45
C SER A 55 -7.86 4.14 0.34
N THR A 56 -8.25 5.35 -0.04
CA THR A 56 -7.32 6.51 -0.12
C THR A 56 -7.42 7.44 1.09
N TYR A 57 -8.30 7.14 2.06
CA TYR A 57 -8.61 8.05 3.14
C TYR A 57 -7.41 8.43 4.01
N ALA A 58 -6.51 7.47 4.31
CA ALA A 58 -5.35 7.76 5.16
C ALA A 58 -4.37 8.76 4.50
N ASP A 59 -4.27 8.75 3.17
CA ASP A 59 -3.53 9.76 2.41
C ASP A 59 -4.24 11.11 2.40
N ASP A 60 -5.55 11.12 2.22
CA ASP A 60 -6.35 12.35 2.16
C ASP A 60 -6.20 13.16 3.46
N ILE A 61 -6.13 12.48 4.62
CA ILE A 61 -6.00 13.13 5.92
C ILE A 61 -4.57 13.60 6.26
N LYS A 62 -3.54 13.21 5.51
CA LYS A 62 -2.14 13.67 5.72
C LYS A 62 -1.96 15.18 5.65
N SER A 63 -2.88 15.88 4.98
CA SER A 63 -2.87 17.34 4.91
C SER A 63 -3.38 18.04 6.19
N ASP A 64 -3.92 17.31 7.15
CA ASP A 64 -4.50 17.82 8.38
C ASP A 64 -3.62 17.42 9.57
N SER A 65 -2.98 18.40 10.21
CA SER A 65 -2.05 18.20 11.32
C SER A 65 -2.62 17.47 12.54
N ARG A 66 -3.96 17.35 12.65
CA ARG A 66 -4.60 16.53 13.69
C ARG A 66 -4.27 15.04 13.54
N TYR A 67 -3.85 14.62 12.36
CA TYR A 67 -3.54 13.24 12.02
C TYR A 67 -2.04 12.97 11.82
N ASP A 68 -1.15 13.91 12.15
CA ASP A 68 0.31 13.76 12.01
C ASP A 68 0.85 12.50 12.73
N SER A 69 0.17 12.05 13.80
CA SER A 69 0.55 10.83 14.54
C SER A 69 0.41 9.54 13.71
N PHE A 70 -0.35 9.55 12.63
CA PHE A 70 -0.53 8.40 11.75
C PHE A 70 0.46 8.39 10.57
N TYR A 71 1.30 9.42 10.41
CA TYR A 71 2.21 9.53 9.28
C TYR A 71 3.19 8.35 9.18
N ASP A 72 3.81 7.96 10.30
CA ASP A 72 4.78 6.87 10.33
C ASP A 72 4.13 5.48 10.18
N TRP A 73 2.79 5.38 10.24
CA TRP A 73 2.02 4.13 10.10
C TRP A 73 1.93 3.62 8.66
N HIS A 74 2.33 4.43 7.66
CA HIS A 74 2.28 4.06 6.26
C HIS A 74 3.45 3.19 5.80
N PHE A 75 4.52 3.09 6.60
CA PHE A 75 5.73 2.39 6.20
C PHE A 75 6.44 1.73 7.38
N LEU A 76 7.41 0.91 7.05
CA LEU A 76 8.34 0.27 7.97
C LEU A 76 9.76 0.44 7.42
N ASN A 77 10.69 0.94 8.22
CA ASN A 77 12.09 1.01 7.81
C ASN A 77 12.86 -0.15 8.44
N MET A 78 13.53 -0.94 7.60
CA MET A 78 14.27 -2.12 7.98
C MET A 78 15.47 -2.29 7.05
N GLU A 79 16.63 -2.74 7.58
CA GLU A 79 17.77 -3.05 6.74
C GLU A 79 17.50 -4.31 5.90
N LEU A 80 18.17 -4.42 4.74
CA LEU A 80 17.85 -5.47 3.77
C LEU A 80 18.10 -6.91 4.28
N ASP A 81 19.01 -7.07 5.22
CA ASP A 81 19.38 -8.37 5.80
C ASP A 81 18.62 -8.71 7.10
N ASP A 82 17.76 -7.80 7.59
CA ASP A 82 17.00 -7.99 8.83
C ASP A 82 15.65 -8.67 8.57
N ASN A 83 15.07 -9.25 9.66
CA ASN A 83 13.65 -9.59 9.74
C ASN A 83 13.00 -8.67 10.78
N TYR A 84 11.70 -8.52 10.73
CA TYR A 84 11.00 -7.61 11.65
C TYR A 84 11.22 -7.96 13.13
N GLU A 85 11.37 -9.25 13.46
CA GLU A 85 11.61 -9.72 14.82
C GLU A 85 12.99 -9.36 15.37
N ASP A 86 13.92 -8.99 14.48
CA ASP A 86 15.31 -8.66 14.83
C ASP A 86 15.52 -7.16 15.06
N ILE A 87 14.52 -6.32 14.79
CA ILE A 87 14.59 -4.86 14.92
C ILE A 87 13.80 -4.34 16.12
N ASP A 88 14.22 -3.21 16.64
CA ASP A 88 13.42 -2.44 17.60
C ASP A 88 12.36 -1.61 16.85
N PRO A 89 11.04 -1.85 17.05
CA PRO A 89 10.01 -1.07 16.39
C PRO A 89 10.12 0.43 16.69
N SER A 90 9.71 1.26 15.74
CA SER A 90 9.66 2.71 15.93
C SER A 90 8.75 3.07 17.11
N GLU A 91 9.18 4.00 17.97
CA GLU A 91 8.33 4.53 19.07
C GLU A 91 7.03 5.18 18.55
N LYS A 92 7.03 5.65 17.31
CA LYS A 92 5.86 6.22 16.65
C LYS A 92 4.93 5.18 15.99
N GLY A 93 5.35 3.93 15.98
CA GLY A 93 4.71 2.85 15.25
C GLY A 93 5.22 2.74 13.81
N ASP A 94 4.71 1.75 13.11
CA ASP A 94 4.96 1.42 11.72
C ASP A 94 3.73 0.72 11.12
N VAL A 95 3.80 0.30 9.85
CA VAL A 95 2.66 -0.32 9.16
C VAL A 95 2.20 -1.64 9.79
N PHE A 96 3.12 -2.43 10.37
CA PHE A 96 2.77 -3.66 11.08
C PHE A 96 1.98 -3.37 12.37
N ILE A 97 2.48 -2.43 13.18
CA ILE A 97 1.82 -1.98 14.40
C ILE A 97 0.46 -1.36 14.07
N ALA A 98 0.39 -0.56 13.01
CA ALA A 98 -0.82 0.11 12.56
C ALA A 98 -1.94 -0.88 12.18
N ILE A 99 -1.63 -1.89 11.37
CA ILE A 99 -2.59 -2.92 10.97
C ILE A 99 -3.13 -3.64 12.20
N ASN A 100 -2.26 -4.11 13.10
CA ASN A 100 -2.68 -4.80 14.32
C ASN A 100 -3.53 -3.89 15.21
N LYS A 101 -3.17 -2.62 15.36
CA LYS A 101 -3.95 -1.64 16.12
C LYS A 101 -5.34 -1.40 15.53
N CYS A 102 -5.44 -1.32 14.22
CA CYS A 102 -6.74 -1.19 13.54
C CYS A 102 -7.62 -2.43 13.81
N ILE A 103 -7.05 -3.63 13.72
CA ILE A 103 -7.77 -4.88 14.00
C ILE A 103 -8.25 -4.90 15.45
N ASP A 104 -7.41 -4.53 16.44
CA ASP A 104 -7.78 -4.49 17.86
C ASP A 104 -8.99 -3.58 18.13
N ILE A 105 -9.02 -2.41 17.47
CA ILE A 105 -10.13 -1.47 17.63
C ILE A 105 -11.39 -1.98 16.95
N LEU A 106 -11.28 -2.60 15.80
CA LEU A 106 -12.42 -3.14 15.07
C LEU A 106 -13.05 -4.35 15.76
N GLU A 107 -12.25 -5.15 16.49
CA GLU A 107 -12.74 -6.25 17.36
C GLU A 107 -13.35 -5.76 18.66
N SER A 108 -13.02 -4.54 19.11
CA SER A 108 -13.48 -4.05 20.41
C SER A 108 -14.97 -3.74 20.44
N ASP A 109 -15.68 -4.36 21.37
CA ASP A 109 -17.09 -4.05 21.65
C ASP A 109 -17.29 -2.65 22.24
N SER A 110 -16.23 -2.06 22.83
CA SER A 110 -16.27 -0.72 23.42
C SER A 110 -15.94 0.41 22.43
N ALA A 111 -15.48 0.10 21.22
CA ALA A 111 -15.19 1.10 20.21
C ALA A 111 -16.48 1.73 19.67
N SER A 112 -16.47 3.06 19.54
CA SER A 112 -17.61 3.77 18.96
C SER A 112 -17.76 3.49 17.46
N ASP A 113 -18.97 3.69 16.91
CA ASP A 113 -19.21 3.56 15.47
C ASP A 113 -18.30 4.51 14.67
N SER A 114 -17.99 5.70 15.19
CA SER A 114 -17.06 6.65 14.59
C SER A 114 -15.63 6.09 14.55
N ASP A 115 -15.16 5.48 15.65
CA ASP A 115 -13.84 4.86 15.69
C ASP A 115 -13.78 3.66 14.74
N LYS A 116 -14.80 2.81 14.74
CA LYS A 116 -14.87 1.67 13.81
C LYS A 116 -14.80 2.14 12.35
N SER A 117 -15.54 3.17 12.00
CA SER A 117 -15.50 3.74 10.64
C SER A 117 -14.11 4.31 10.29
N PHE A 118 -13.52 5.06 11.22
CA PHE A 118 -12.19 5.65 11.04
C PHE A 118 -11.11 4.58 10.88
N TYR A 119 -11.02 3.64 11.81
CA TYR A 119 -9.98 2.61 11.79
C TYR A 119 -10.18 1.56 10.70
N LEU A 120 -11.41 1.33 10.23
CA LEU A 120 -11.65 0.52 9.03
C LEU A 120 -11.04 1.16 7.78
N LYS A 121 -11.19 2.47 7.58
CA LYS A 121 -10.58 3.19 6.46
C LYS A 121 -9.05 3.13 6.53
N LEU A 122 -8.49 3.30 7.73
CA LEU A 122 -7.05 3.17 7.95
C LEU A 122 -6.55 1.74 7.65
N LEU A 123 -7.26 0.71 8.13
CA LEU A 123 -6.90 -0.68 7.87
C LEU A 123 -6.84 -0.99 6.38
N VAL A 124 -7.87 -0.57 5.62
CA VAL A 124 -7.95 -0.79 4.17
C VAL A 124 -6.73 -0.18 3.46
N HIS A 125 -6.33 1.01 3.87
CA HIS A 125 -5.18 1.70 3.32
C HIS A 125 -3.86 1.01 3.69
N PHE A 126 -3.62 0.78 4.99
CA PHE A 126 -2.35 0.25 5.49
C PHE A 126 -2.06 -1.19 5.02
N VAL A 127 -3.10 -2.00 4.79
CA VAL A 127 -2.90 -3.30 4.12
C VAL A 127 -2.43 -3.09 2.68
N GLY A 128 -2.88 -2.05 2.00
CA GLY A 128 -2.33 -1.64 0.71
C GLY A 128 -0.86 -1.26 0.82
N ASP A 129 -0.51 -0.37 1.73
CA ASP A 129 0.86 0.09 1.97
C ASP A 129 1.82 -1.06 2.28
N LEU A 130 1.39 -2.00 3.13
CA LEU A 130 2.17 -3.20 3.44
C LEU A 130 2.57 -3.98 2.18
N HIS A 131 1.73 -3.99 1.13
CA HIS A 131 2.00 -4.73 -0.11
C HIS A 131 2.74 -3.91 -1.18
N GLN A 132 3.15 -2.67 -0.87
CA GLN A 132 4.10 -1.90 -1.66
C GLN A 132 5.52 -2.18 -1.13
N PRO A 133 6.38 -2.88 -1.87
CA PRO A 133 7.65 -3.36 -1.32
C PRO A 133 8.54 -2.27 -0.72
N LEU A 134 8.59 -1.10 -1.34
CA LEU A 134 9.46 -0.03 -0.87
C LEU A 134 8.89 0.74 0.34
N HIS A 135 7.66 0.42 0.78
CA HIS A 135 7.17 0.81 2.11
C HIS A 135 7.82 -0.02 3.23
N ILE A 136 8.49 -1.12 2.90
CA ILE A 136 9.37 -1.88 3.80
C ILE A 136 10.80 -1.75 3.27
N GLY A 137 11.37 -0.55 3.36
CA GLY A 137 12.64 -0.22 2.77
C GLY A 137 13.64 0.33 3.78
N ARG A 138 14.85 0.68 3.32
CA ARG A 138 15.92 1.16 4.18
C ARG A 138 15.62 2.55 4.74
N TYR A 139 16.00 2.75 5.99
CA TYR A 139 15.88 4.04 6.66
C TYR A 139 16.72 5.14 5.98
N GLU A 140 17.95 4.82 5.58
CA GLU A 140 18.92 5.79 5.05
C GLU A 140 18.45 6.50 3.78
N ASP A 141 17.69 5.81 2.92
CA ASP A 141 17.17 6.36 1.67
C ASP A 141 15.64 6.54 1.67
N ARG A 142 15.00 6.36 2.83
CA ARG A 142 13.55 6.50 3.03
C ARG A 142 12.75 5.59 2.09
N GLY A 143 13.03 4.29 2.12
CA GLY A 143 12.35 3.35 1.24
C GLY A 143 12.57 3.66 -0.23
N ALA A 144 13.83 3.91 -0.64
CA ALA A 144 14.25 4.27 -2.00
C ALA A 144 13.72 5.62 -2.54
N ASN A 145 13.14 6.49 -1.72
CA ASN A 145 12.80 7.85 -2.14
C ASN A 145 14.05 8.69 -2.50
N ARG A 146 15.24 8.30 -2.01
CA ARG A 146 16.52 8.93 -2.35
C ARG A 146 17.33 8.15 -3.40
N VAL A 147 16.79 7.07 -3.94
CA VAL A 147 17.35 6.35 -5.10
C VAL A 147 16.81 7.01 -6.37
N TYR A 148 17.47 8.09 -6.81
CA TYR A 148 17.05 8.86 -7.98
C TYR A 148 17.30 8.09 -9.27
N VAL A 149 16.30 8.09 -10.16
CA VAL A 149 16.31 7.41 -11.46
C VAL A 149 15.66 8.27 -12.53
N LYS A 150 15.75 7.83 -13.81
CA LYS A 150 14.95 8.38 -14.90
C LYS A 150 13.83 7.41 -15.26
N TRP A 151 12.58 7.85 -15.19
CA TRP A 151 11.43 7.09 -15.68
C TRP A 151 10.97 7.65 -17.02
N PHE A 152 11.13 6.88 -18.11
CA PHE A 152 10.89 7.34 -19.48
C PHE A 152 11.55 8.71 -19.77
N GLY A 153 12.79 8.89 -19.30
CA GLY A 153 13.58 10.10 -19.47
C GLY A 153 13.24 11.28 -18.54
N ARG A 154 12.20 11.16 -17.71
CA ARG A 154 11.84 12.17 -16.69
C ARG A 154 12.50 11.84 -15.35
N ASN A 155 12.78 12.87 -14.55
CA ASN A 155 13.29 12.65 -13.19
C ASN A 155 12.22 11.96 -12.34
N SER A 156 12.63 10.92 -11.63
CA SER A 156 11.83 10.18 -10.65
C SER A 156 12.75 9.62 -9.57
N ASN A 157 12.21 8.84 -8.65
CA ASN A 157 12.94 8.00 -7.74
C ASN A 157 12.38 6.57 -7.79
N LEU A 158 13.13 5.61 -7.27
CA LEU A 158 12.75 4.20 -7.37
C LEU A 158 11.46 3.91 -6.58
N HIS A 159 11.26 4.56 -5.42
CA HIS A 159 10.02 4.46 -4.65
C HIS A 159 8.81 4.83 -5.53
N ARG A 160 8.83 6.03 -6.12
CA ARG A 160 7.74 6.51 -6.99
C ARG A 160 7.51 5.62 -8.20
N VAL A 161 8.56 5.05 -8.78
CA VAL A 161 8.42 4.13 -9.92
C VAL A 161 7.56 2.92 -9.54
N TRP A 162 7.77 2.34 -8.37
CA TRP A 162 6.98 1.21 -7.87
C TRP A 162 5.60 1.63 -7.39
N ASP A 163 5.52 2.74 -6.74
CA ASP A 163 4.33 3.25 -6.09
C ASP A 163 3.24 3.72 -7.09
N SER A 164 3.64 4.48 -8.07
CA SER A 164 2.69 5.11 -8.98
C SER A 164 3.09 5.03 -10.46
N ASP A 165 4.38 5.24 -10.81
CA ASP A 165 4.75 5.49 -12.20
C ASP A 165 4.51 4.28 -13.11
N MET A 166 4.82 3.05 -12.64
CA MET A 166 4.56 1.82 -13.40
C MET A 166 3.06 1.59 -13.63
N ILE A 167 2.24 1.78 -12.59
CA ILE A 167 0.79 1.60 -12.68
C ILE A 167 0.18 2.64 -13.63
N ASN A 168 0.52 3.91 -13.43
CA ASN A 168 -0.03 5.01 -14.23
C ASN A 168 0.41 4.93 -15.70
N SER A 169 1.64 4.49 -15.98
CA SER A 169 2.14 4.33 -17.36
C SER A 169 1.45 3.21 -18.11
N TYR A 170 0.81 2.26 -17.40
CA TYR A 170 0.06 1.17 -18.01
C TYR A 170 -1.28 1.64 -18.59
N ASN A 171 -1.74 2.83 -18.21
CA ASN A 171 -2.94 3.50 -18.73
C ASN A 171 -4.24 2.69 -18.58
N MET A 172 -4.38 1.88 -17.55
CA MET A 172 -5.63 1.26 -17.12
C MET A 172 -6.24 2.05 -15.97
N SER A 173 -7.56 2.18 -15.94
CA SER A 173 -8.27 2.55 -14.72
C SER A 173 -8.07 1.50 -13.64
N TYR A 174 -8.32 1.85 -12.37
CA TYR A 174 -8.20 0.88 -11.28
C TYR A 174 -9.10 -0.35 -11.50
N SER A 175 -10.30 -0.16 -12.00
CA SER A 175 -11.26 -1.26 -12.25
C SER A 175 -10.82 -2.16 -13.43
N GLU A 176 -10.29 -1.57 -14.51
CA GLU A 176 -9.71 -2.35 -15.61
C GLU A 176 -8.50 -3.15 -15.13
N LEU A 177 -7.61 -2.55 -14.34
CA LEU A 177 -6.45 -3.25 -13.78
C LEU A 177 -6.88 -4.39 -12.86
N ALA A 178 -7.85 -4.16 -11.96
CA ALA A 178 -8.36 -5.19 -11.04
C ALA A 178 -9.02 -6.40 -11.75
N ILE A 179 -9.62 -6.19 -12.93
CA ILE A 179 -10.18 -7.28 -13.75
C ILE A 179 -9.07 -8.06 -14.48
N ASN A 180 -7.97 -7.38 -14.84
CA ASN A 180 -6.89 -7.94 -15.65
C ASN A 180 -5.68 -8.39 -14.80
N LEU A 181 -5.86 -8.56 -13.50
CA LEU A 181 -4.85 -9.19 -12.65
C LEU A 181 -4.73 -10.69 -12.98
N PRO A 182 -3.59 -11.33 -12.64
CA PRO A 182 -3.42 -12.78 -12.83
C PRO A 182 -4.53 -13.56 -12.15
N ASN A 183 -4.85 -14.77 -12.69
CA ASN A 183 -5.79 -15.64 -12.02
C ASN A 183 -5.16 -16.14 -10.70
N PRO A 184 -5.80 -15.92 -9.55
CA PRO A 184 -5.29 -16.37 -8.26
C PRO A 184 -5.06 -17.88 -8.18
N ASP A 185 -5.86 -18.68 -8.88
CA ASP A 185 -5.74 -20.15 -8.90
C ASP A 185 -4.35 -20.65 -9.32
N PHE A 186 -3.57 -19.82 -9.99
CA PHE A 186 -2.22 -20.18 -10.45
C PHE A 186 -1.09 -19.75 -9.50
N LEU A 187 -1.29 -18.74 -8.66
CA LEU A 187 -0.21 -18.08 -7.92
C LEU A 187 -0.36 -18.13 -6.39
N VAL A 188 -1.57 -18.16 -5.85
CA VAL A 188 -1.83 -17.80 -4.46
C VAL A 188 -2.52 -18.89 -3.64
N PHE A 189 -3.15 -19.87 -4.27
CA PHE A 189 -4.16 -20.73 -3.62
C PHE A 189 -3.67 -21.66 -2.52
N THR A 190 -2.41 -21.99 -2.43
CA THR A 190 -1.96 -22.91 -1.39
C THR A 190 -1.65 -22.25 -0.04
N LYS A 191 -1.23 -20.97 -0.07
CA LYS A 191 -0.89 -20.23 1.16
C LYS A 191 -2.08 -19.45 1.74
N GLU A 192 -2.96 -18.93 0.87
CA GLU A 192 -4.04 -18.03 1.29
C GLU A 192 -5.40 -18.74 1.51
N ALA A 193 -5.46 -20.07 1.34
CA ALA A 193 -6.69 -20.86 1.50
C ALA A 193 -7.18 -20.96 2.97
N GLU A 194 -6.30 -20.75 3.95
CA GLU A 194 -6.67 -20.77 5.35
C GLU A 194 -7.27 -19.42 5.80
N GLY A 195 -8.12 -19.43 6.82
CA GLY A 195 -8.64 -18.22 7.46
C GLY A 195 -7.52 -17.37 8.05
N PHE A 196 -7.78 -16.08 8.26
CA PHE A 196 -6.82 -15.13 8.85
C PHE A 196 -6.41 -15.53 10.27
N LYS A 197 -5.12 -15.41 10.55
CA LYS A 197 -4.53 -15.51 11.89
C LYS A 197 -3.70 -14.26 12.16
N ARG A 198 -3.66 -13.78 13.39
CA ARG A 198 -2.91 -12.57 13.77
C ARG A 198 -1.42 -12.62 13.37
N GLY A 199 -0.80 -13.80 13.40
CA GLY A 199 0.57 -14.00 12.97
C GLY A 199 0.82 -13.79 11.46
N ASP A 200 -0.22 -13.91 10.63
CA ASP A 200 -0.10 -13.78 9.18
C ASP A 200 0.48 -12.40 8.78
N VAL A 201 0.15 -11.33 9.53
CA VAL A 201 0.65 -9.97 9.21
C VAL A 201 2.17 -9.90 9.30
N LEU A 202 2.78 -10.56 10.28
CA LEU A 202 4.23 -10.65 10.41
C LEU A 202 4.87 -11.42 9.26
N ASP A 203 4.27 -12.57 8.91
CA ASP A 203 4.72 -13.36 7.77
C ASP A 203 4.66 -12.56 6.47
N TRP A 204 3.61 -11.73 6.29
CA TRP A 204 3.48 -10.85 5.12
C TRP A 204 4.55 -9.76 5.10
N VAL A 205 4.88 -9.14 6.24
CA VAL A 205 5.97 -8.16 6.34
C VAL A 205 7.26 -8.77 5.81
N ASN A 206 7.66 -9.93 6.32
CA ASN A 206 8.91 -10.59 5.92
C ASN A 206 8.87 -11.07 4.45
N GLU A 207 7.71 -11.51 3.98
CA GLU A 207 7.53 -11.87 2.57
C GLU A 207 7.71 -10.65 1.65
N ILE A 208 7.03 -9.54 1.94
CA ILE A 208 7.14 -8.31 1.14
C ILE A 208 8.57 -7.75 1.19
N HIS A 209 9.24 -7.81 2.34
CA HIS A 209 10.64 -7.41 2.45
C HIS A 209 11.57 -8.20 1.52
N SER A 210 11.25 -9.47 1.23
CA SER A 210 12.01 -10.25 0.24
C SER A 210 11.91 -9.68 -1.18
N TYR A 211 10.77 -9.10 -1.56
CA TYR A 211 10.63 -8.37 -2.83
C TYR A 211 11.43 -7.07 -2.82
N THR A 212 11.43 -6.35 -1.69
CA THR A 212 12.24 -5.13 -1.50
C THR A 212 13.71 -5.40 -1.80
N ASN A 213 14.27 -6.48 -1.25
CA ASN A 213 15.65 -6.88 -1.48
C ASN A 213 15.97 -7.10 -2.97
N GLN A 214 15.06 -7.75 -3.69
CA GLN A 214 15.23 -7.98 -5.13
C GLN A 214 15.16 -6.67 -5.93
N ILE A 215 14.29 -5.74 -5.53
CA ILE A 215 14.15 -4.45 -6.18
C ILE A 215 15.42 -3.61 -6.02
N TYR A 216 15.95 -3.52 -4.80
CA TYR A 216 17.21 -2.81 -4.54
C TYR A 216 18.40 -3.42 -5.28
N ALA A 217 18.47 -4.74 -5.39
CA ALA A 217 19.54 -5.44 -6.11
C ALA A 217 19.49 -5.18 -7.63
N GLY A 218 18.34 -4.76 -8.17
CA GLY A 218 18.12 -4.60 -9.60
C GLY A 218 18.28 -3.17 -10.14
N VAL A 219 18.53 -2.16 -9.28
CA VAL A 219 18.55 -0.75 -9.70
C VAL A 219 19.67 0.03 -9.01
N SER A 220 20.34 0.88 -9.76
CA SER A 220 21.34 1.82 -9.27
C SER A 220 20.88 3.27 -9.43
N VAL A 221 21.49 4.18 -8.66
CA VAL A 221 21.25 5.63 -8.80
C VAL A 221 21.59 6.05 -10.24
N ASP A 222 20.78 6.97 -10.80
CA ASP A 222 20.86 7.49 -12.17
C ASP A 222 20.49 6.51 -13.29
N ASP A 223 20.00 5.30 -12.97
CA ASP A 223 19.51 4.36 -13.97
C ASP A 223 18.38 4.96 -14.82
N LYS A 224 18.34 4.56 -16.07
CA LYS A 224 17.32 4.97 -17.04
C LYS A 224 16.30 3.85 -17.21
N LEU A 225 15.26 3.94 -16.44
CA LEU A 225 14.15 2.98 -16.42
C LEU A 225 13.07 3.35 -17.46
N GLY A 226 12.49 2.33 -18.09
CA GLY A 226 11.47 2.51 -19.11
C GLY A 226 10.80 1.20 -19.47
N TYR A 227 10.49 0.98 -20.76
CA TYR A 227 9.75 -0.19 -21.24
C TYR A 227 10.29 -1.53 -20.79
N GLU A 228 11.62 -1.72 -20.82
CA GLU A 228 12.26 -2.96 -20.40
C GLU A 228 12.06 -3.22 -18.91
N TYR A 229 12.28 -2.20 -18.07
CA TYR A 229 12.08 -2.30 -16.63
C TYR A 229 10.60 -2.57 -16.29
N GLN A 230 9.68 -1.85 -16.93
CA GLN A 230 8.24 -2.07 -16.77
C GLN A 230 7.83 -3.47 -17.19
N TYR A 231 8.28 -3.94 -18.36
CA TYR A 231 7.98 -5.30 -18.84
C TYR A 231 8.46 -6.37 -17.86
N LYS A 232 9.67 -6.21 -17.31
CA LYS A 232 10.26 -7.15 -16.38
C LYS A 232 9.56 -7.19 -15.01
N ASN A 233 9.11 -6.03 -14.51
CA ASN A 233 8.69 -5.88 -13.11
C ASN A 233 7.17 -5.72 -12.92
N PHE A 234 6.41 -5.33 -13.95
CA PHE A 234 4.97 -5.07 -13.82
C PHE A 234 4.17 -6.34 -13.50
N GLY A 235 4.68 -7.53 -13.82
CA GLY A 235 4.14 -8.81 -13.36
C GLY A 235 4.09 -8.90 -11.84
N THR A 236 5.20 -8.54 -11.19
CA THR A 236 5.31 -8.49 -9.72
C THR A 236 4.36 -7.44 -9.11
N VAL A 237 4.24 -6.25 -9.72
CA VAL A 237 3.26 -5.24 -9.26
C VAL A 237 1.84 -5.81 -9.28
N LYS A 238 1.44 -6.47 -10.37
CA LYS A 238 0.11 -7.09 -10.47
C LYS A 238 -0.12 -8.21 -9.44
N GLU A 239 0.90 -9.00 -9.18
CA GLU A 239 0.86 -10.05 -8.16
C GLU A 239 0.65 -9.45 -6.76
N LEU A 240 1.42 -8.43 -6.39
CA LEU A 240 1.31 -7.77 -5.09
C LEU A 240 -0.04 -7.07 -4.89
N LEU A 241 -0.58 -6.44 -5.93
CA LEU A 241 -1.93 -5.86 -5.89
C LEU A 241 -3.00 -6.93 -5.67
N LEU A 242 -2.87 -8.09 -6.30
CA LEU A 242 -3.79 -9.22 -6.13
C LEU A 242 -3.71 -9.80 -4.72
N ILE A 243 -2.49 -10.12 -4.26
CA ILE A 243 -2.26 -10.70 -2.94
C ILE A 243 -2.72 -9.73 -1.84
N GLY A 244 -2.40 -8.44 -1.97
CA GLY A 244 -2.85 -7.41 -1.03
C GLY A 244 -4.37 -7.36 -0.90
N GLY A 245 -5.10 -7.44 -2.01
CA GLY A 245 -6.56 -7.47 -1.99
C GLY A 245 -7.15 -8.75 -1.37
N ILE A 246 -6.57 -9.92 -1.64
CA ILE A 246 -6.99 -11.18 -1.02
C ILE A 246 -6.74 -11.16 0.48
N ARG A 247 -5.57 -10.68 0.92
CA ARG A 247 -5.21 -10.58 2.34
C ARG A 247 -6.07 -9.56 3.08
N LEU A 248 -6.39 -8.44 2.44
CA LEU A 248 -7.36 -7.48 2.97
C LEU A 248 -8.72 -8.16 3.20
N ALA A 249 -9.23 -8.89 2.21
CA ALA A 249 -10.49 -9.62 2.36
C ALA A 249 -10.43 -10.68 3.48
N LYS A 250 -9.30 -11.38 3.67
CA LYS A 250 -9.13 -12.33 4.79
C LYS A 250 -9.29 -11.65 6.15
N ILE A 251 -8.66 -10.50 6.35
CA ILE A 251 -8.81 -9.73 7.60
C ILE A 251 -10.26 -9.28 7.77
N LEU A 252 -10.85 -8.71 6.72
CA LEU A 252 -12.22 -8.19 6.79
C LEU A 252 -13.26 -9.29 7.02
N ASN A 253 -13.11 -10.46 6.42
CA ASN A 253 -13.98 -11.60 6.66
C ASN A 253 -13.79 -12.13 8.09
N TYR A 254 -12.57 -12.19 8.60
CA TYR A 254 -12.31 -12.55 10.00
C TYR A 254 -12.99 -11.60 10.99
N LEU A 255 -12.99 -10.31 10.72
CA LEU A 255 -13.57 -9.28 11.59
C LEU A 255 -15.09 -9.23 11.51
N PHE A 256 -15.67 -9.56 10.37
CA PHE A 256 -17.07 -9.24 10.11
C PHE A 256 -17.94 -10.43 9.67
N ASP A 257 -17.41 -11.63 9.47
CA ASP A 257 -18.21 -12.81 9.18
C ASP A 257 -18.73 -13.45 10.48
#